data_cbe7bda91e29e711ece5d390aa9da641
#
_entry.id   cbe7bda91e29e711ece5d390aa9da641
#
_cell.length_a   1.000
_cell.length_b   1.000
_cell.length_c   1.000
_cell.angle_alpha   90.00
_cell.angle_beta   90.00
_cell.angle_gamma   90.00
#
_symmetry.space_group_name_H-M   'P 1'
#
loop_
_entity.id
_entity.type
_entity.pdbx_description
1 polymer ?
#
loop_
_entity_poly.entity_id
_entity_poly.type
_entity_poly.pdbx_seq_one_letter_code
_entity_poly.pdbx_strand_id
1 'polypeptide(L)' 'MAVERKKILLRLDPVVHDALARWAADDLRSFNAHVEWLLRRALVDAGRLPRR' A
#
# COMPACT_ATOMS: atom_id res chain seq x y z
N MET A 1 21.97 -1.80 -4.34
CA MET A 1 21.91 -1.13 -3.04
C MET A 1 20.56 -1.34 -2.40
N ALA A 2 20.53 -1.77 -1.15
CA ALA A 2 19.27 -2.06 -0.48
C ALA A 2 18.62 -0.77 0.00
N VAL A 3 17.31 -0.69 -0.17
CA VAL A 3 16.53 0.43 0.34
C VAL A 3 16.02 0.03 1.72
N GLU A 4 16.34 0.85 2.69
CA GLU A 4 15.85 0.62 4.05
C GLU A 4 14.36 0.93 4.11
N ARG A 5 13.57 -0.05 4.55
CA ARG A 5 12.13 0.12 4.65
C ARG A 5 11.76 0.57 6.05
N LYS A 6 10.87 1.53 6.11
CA LYS A 6 10.42 2.06 7.39
C LYS A 6 9.14 1.36 7.81
N LYS A 7 9.02 1.14 9.10
CA LYS A 7 7.85 0.49 9.66
C LYS A 7 6.85 1.53 10.10
N ILE A 8 5.59 1.28 9.80
CA ILE A 8 4.50 2.12 10.28
C ILE A 8 3.41 1.23 10.82
N LEU A 9 2.63 1.77 11.73
CA LEU A 9 1.47 1.09 12.25
C LEU A 9 0.22 1.82 11.78
N LEU A 10 -0.61 1.12 11.01
CA LEU A 10 -1.88 1.66 10.54
C LEU A 10 -3.02 0.95 11.24
N ARG A 11 -3.94 1.74 11.77
CA ARG A 11 -5.16 1.21 12.37
C ARG A 11 -6.30 1.54 11.41
N LEU A 12 -6.78 0.50 10.73
CA LEU A 12 -7.78 0.66 9.69
C LEU A 12 -9.16 0.28 10.20
N ASP A 13 -10.16 0.94 9.66
CA ASP A 13 -11.53 0.50 9.82
C ASP A 13 -11.65 -0.95 9.36
N PRO A 14 -12.33 -1.82 10.11
CA PRO A 14 -12.42 -3.24 9.73
C PRO A 14 -12.97 -3.46 8.33
N VAL A 15 -13.94 -2.66 7.91
CA VAL A 15 -14.52 -2.79 6.58
C VAL A 15 -13.45 -2.50 5.51
N VAL A 16 -12.64 -1.47 5.74
CA VAL A 16 -11.57 -1.12 4.82
C VAL A 16 -10.50 -2.21 4.81
N HIS A 17 -10.13 -2.70 5.98
CA HIS A 17 -9.14 -3.76 6.08
C HIS A 17 -9.58 -5.01 5.31
N ASP A 18 -10.82 -5.44 5.54
CA ASP A 18 -11.31 -6.66 4.92
C ASP A 18 -11.44 -6.52 3.41
N ALA A 19 -11.87 -5.36 2.95
CA ALA A 19 -11.98 -5.09 1.52
C ALA A 19 -10.59 -5.11 0.86
N LEU A 20 -9.61 -4.52 1.52
CA LEU A 20 -8.23 -4.53 1.01
C LEU A 20 -7.64 -5.93 0.98
N ALA A 21 -7.90 -6.73 2.02
CA ALA A 21 -7.40 -8.09 2.07
C ALA A 21 -7.96 -8.93 0.92
N ARG A 22 -9.25 -8.76 0.67
CA ARG A 22 -9.91 -9.48 -0.43
C ARG A 22 -9.34 -9.06 -1.79
N TRP A 23 -9.14 -7.77 -1.97
CA TRP A 23 -8.58 -7.24 -3.22
C TRP A 23 -7.16 -7.75 -3.43
N ALA A 24 -6.34 -7.71 -2.36
CA ALA A 24 -4.97 -8.21 -2.46
C ALA A 24 -4.95 -9.68 -2.88
N ALA A 25 -5.82 -10.50 -2.30
CA ALA A 25 -5.91 -11.90 -2.66
C ALA A 25 -6.32 -12.07 -4.13
N ASP A 26 -7.27 -11.28 -4.60
CA ASP A 26 -7.70 -11.34 -5.99
C ASP A 26 -6.57 -11.02 -6.96
N ASP A 27 -5.68 -10.12 -6.56
CA ASP A 27 -4.54 -9.71 -7.38
C ASP A 27 -3.28 -10.51 -7.07
N LEU A 28 -3.38 -11.53 -6.24
CA LEU A 28 -2.25 -12.39 -5.87
C LEU A 28 -1.11 -11.59 -5.25
N ARG A 29 -1.46 -10.59 -4.44
CA ARG A 29 -0.49 -9.78 -3.71
C ARG A 29 -0.64 -10.00 -2.22
N SER A 30 0.46 -9.82 -1.48
CA SER A 30 0.34 -9.77 -0.03
C SER A 30 -0.38 -8.49 0.37
N PHE A 31 -0.95 -8.49 1.58
CA PHE A 31 -1.63 -7.31 2.09
C PHE A 31 -0.69 -6.10 2.10
N ASN A 32 0.53 -6.27 2.63
CA ASN A 32 1.48 -5.18 2.70
C ASN A 32 1.87 -4.65 1.33
N ALA A 33 2.12 -5.56 0.39
CA ALA A 33 2.48 -5.14 -0.96
C ALA A 33 1.34 -4.39 -1.63
N HIS A 34 0.11 -4.82 -1.39
CA HIS A 34 -1.05 -4.17 -1.99
C HIS A 34 -1.26 -2.78 -1.42
N VAL A 35 -1.10 -2.63 -0.10
CA VAL A 35 -1.22 -1.31 0.54
C VAL A 35 -0.15 -0.37 0.02
N GLU A 36 1.09 -0.84 -0.09
CA GLU A 36 2.16 0.01 -0.62
C GLU A 36 1.87 0.42 -2.06
N TRP A 37 1.36 -0.51 -2.86
CA TRP A 37 1.01 -0.20 -4.26
C TRP A 37 -0.04 0.90 -4.33
N LEU A 38 -1.07 0.80 -3.48
CA LEU A 38 -2.13 1.81 -3.45
C LEU A 38 -1.61 3.17 -2.99
N LEU A 39 -0.76 3.18 -1.97
CA LEU A 39 -0.19 4.43 -1.48
C LEU A 39 0.70 5.08 -2.53
N ARG A 40 1.51 4.28 -3.21
CA ARG A 40 2.36 4.78 -4.28
C ARG A 40 1.51 5.38 -5.39
N ARG A 41 0.43 4.70 -5.75
CA ARG A 41 -0.47 5.20 -6.77
C ARG A 41 -1.12 6.52 -6.37
N ALA A 42 -1.55 6.60 -5.11
CA ALA A 42 -2.14 7.85 -4.61
C ALA A 42 -1.14 8.99 -4.65
N LEU A 43 0.12 8.71 -4.31
CA LEU A 43 1.17 9.73 -4.35
C LEU A 43 1.44 10.21 -5.78
N VAL A 44 1.45 9.28 -6.73
CA VAL A 44 1.62 9.64 -8.13
C VAL A 44 0.47 10.52 -8.60
N ASP A 45 -0.76 10.12 -8.26
CA ASP A 45 -1.94 10.87 -8.68
C ASP A 45 -1.96 12.27 -8.06
N ALA A 46 -1.43 12.42 -6.85
CA ALA A 46 -1.35 13.70 -6.19
C ALA A 46 -0.13 14.52 -6.63
N GLY A 47 0.76 13.92 -7.41
CA GLY A 47 1.98 14.59 -7.84
C GLY A 47 2.98 14.77 -6.72
N ARG A 48 2.96 13.88 -5.73
CA ARG A 48 3.81 14.03 -4.55
C ARG A 48 4.87 12.94 -4.41
N LEU A 49 4.91 12.00 -5.34
CA LEU A 49 5.96 10.99 -5.32
C LEU A 49 7.22 11.55 -5.96
N PRO A 50 8.35 11.61 -5.24
CA PRO A 50 9.57 12.15 -5.82
C PRO A 50 10.03 11.32 -7.02
N ARG A 51 10.53 12.00 -8.01
CA ARG A 51 11.14 11.32 -9.15
C ARG A 51 12.58 10.99 -8.86
N ARG A 52 13.03 9.94 -9.51
CA ARG A 52 14.41 9.56 -9.42
C ARG A 52 15.11 9.78 -10.72
#